data_1525751d2cbf1246443fd6c6e0c147c6
#
_entry.id   1525751d2cbf1246443fd6c6e0c147c6
#
_cell.length_a   1.000
_cell.length_b   1.000
_cell.length_c   1.000
_cell.angle_alpha   90.00
_cell.angle_beta   90.00
_cell.angle_gamma   90.00
#
_symmetry.space_group_name_H-M   'P 1'
#
loop_
_entity.id
_entity.type
_entity.pdbx_description
1 polymer ?
#
loop_
_entity_poly.entity_id
_entity_poly.type
_entity_poly.pdbx_seq_one_letter_code
_entity_poly.pdbx_strand_id
1 'polypeptide(L)'
;MQTLSKMWLFCVLLLISSVASANLTIEITRGSDQALPIGVVPFAGSEGLPEDVAQIVQDDLERSGFFAPLERSAMFDRPSQASDVEFGTWRSLDVRYLVVGRAQQTGNGYELQFDLVDISGQRPMISETVTASGNDLRGAAHYISDQIFEAITDIRGAFSTRIAYVTAQGLGDNMQFGLYVADADGRRSQQVLTSDQPIMSPAWSPDGRKLAYVSFETGKASIYIQDVNTGQRVQATSFGGINGAPTWSPDGRRIAMSLSKDGQPEIYVLDVANRSLDRITNSNSIDTEPAWSPDGRSLIFTSDRSGGPQIYQTSLGGGETNRLTFTGNYNARARFSPDGEEIFLIHRSSRGFQVAKQDLEGGRLVVLSESTRDESPSVAPNGTMVIFATQQGGSGVLSAVSA
;
A
#
# COMPACT_ATOMS: atom_id res chain seq x y z
N MET A 1 63.34 -24.35 39.79
CA MET A 1 63.36 -23.95 38.36
C MET A 1 61.94 -24.10 37.81
N GLN A 2 61.43 -22.99 37.40
CA GLN A 2 60.03 -22.68 37.14
C GLN A 2 59.55 -23.29 35.82
N THR A 3 58.38 -23.92 35.81
CA THR A 3 57.62 -24.25 34.62
C THR A 3 56.37 -23.41 34.59
N LEU A 4 56.31 -22.47 33.65
CA LEU A 4 55.19 -21.61 33.38
C LEU A 4 54.06 -22.40 32.72
N SER A 5 52.93 -22.48 33.39
CA SER A 5 51.63 -22.95 32.82
C SER A 5 51.06 -21.88 31.93
N LYS A 6 50.91 -22.17 30.64
CA LYS A 6 50.16 -21.34 29.68
C LYS A 6 48.67 -21.64 29.81
N MET A 7 47.99 -20.72 30.47
CA MET A 7 46.52 -20.69 30.54
C MET A 7 45.96 -20.12 29.22
N TRP A 8 45.33 -20.99 28.38
CA TRP A 8 44.63 -20.58 27.20
C TRP A 8 43.23 -20.04 27.63
N LEU A 9 43.06 -18.76 27.53
CA LEU A 9 41.76 -18.10 27.69
C LEU A 9 40.98 -18.25 26.36
N PHE A 10 40.03 -19.15 26.32
CA PHE A 10 39.10 -19.29 25.20
C PHE A 10 38.04 -18.20 25.30
N CYS A 11 38.24 -17.07 24.62
CA CYS A 11 37.17 -16.08 24.39
C CYS A 11 36.18 -16.65 23.40
N VAL A 12 35.07 -17.20 23.89
CA VAL A 12 33.89 -17.49 23.08
C VAL A 12 33.21 -16.15 22.80
N LEU A 13 33.49 -15.56 21.63
CA LEU A 13 32.67 -14.50 21.07
C LEU A 13 31.32 -15.11 20.68
N LEU A 14 30.32 -14.93 21.52
CA LEU A 14 28.92 -15.07 21.13
C LEU A 14 28.59 -14.01 20.08
N LEU A 15 28.66 -14.38 18.82
CA LEU A 15 28.04 -13.63 17.73
C LEU A 15 26.52 -13.71 17.92
N ILE A 16 25.97 -12.73 18.64
CA ILE A 16 24.55 -12.46 18.62
C ILE A 16 24.26 -11.94 17.22
N SER A 17 23.82 -12.83 16.34
CA SER A 17 23.22 -12.46 15.08
C SER A 17 21.92 -11.71 15.43
N SER A 18 21.98 -10.39 15.49
CA SER A 18 20.79 -9.58 15.48
C SER A 18 20.10 -9.85 14.14
N VAL A 19 19.00 -10.60 14.18
CA VAL A 19 18.05 -10.66 13.08
C VAL A 19 17.55 -9.23 12.93
N ALA A 20 18.09 -8.50 11.97
CA ALA A 20 17.57 -7.20 11.58
C ALA A 20 16.19 -7.47 10.95
N SER A 21 15.14 -7.45 11.77
CA SER A 21 13.79 -7.24 11.26
C SER A 21 13.82 -5.90 10.55
N ALA A 22 13.75 -5.90 9.24
CA ALA A 22 13.51 -4.70 8.48
C ALA A 22 12.07 -4.25 8.83
N ASN A 23 11.95 -3.39 9.85
CA ASN A 23 10.70 -2.72 10.13
C ASN A 23 10.40 -1.81 8.94
N LEU A 24 9.38 -2.17 8.18
CA LEU A 24 8.86 -1.32 7.13
C LEU A 24 8.30 -0.06 7.80
N THR A 25 8.88 1.10 7.52
CA THR A 25 8.36 2.40 7.94
C THR A 25 7.80 3.08 6.70
N ILE A 26 6.51 3.42 6.73
CA ILE A 26 5.87 4.19 5.68
C ILE A 26 5.84 5.64 6.15
N GLU A 27 6.64 6.48 5.53
CA GLU A 27 6.68 7.92 5.83
C GLU A 27 5.71 8.68 4.93
N ILE A 28 4.88 9.54 5.52
CA ILE A 28 3.96 10.42 4.79
C ILE A 28 4.64 11.77 4.60
N THR A 29 4.79 12.18 3.35
CA THR A 29 5.52 13.39 3.00
C THR A 29 4.65 14.65 2.88
N ARG A 30 3.32 14.52 2.87
CA ARG A 30 2.37 15.65 2.90
C ARG A 30 1.06 15.25 3.56
N GLY A 31 0.62 16.05 4.54
CA GLY A 31 -0.76 16.09 5.03
C GLY A 31 -1.54 17.23 4.36
N SER A 32 -2.84 17.27 4.57
CA SER A 32 -3.69 18.40 4.16
C SER A 32 -3.31 19.64 4.95
N ASP A 33 -3.22 20.82 4.29
CA ASP A 33 -3.05 22.13 4.96
C ASP A 33 -4.21 22.48 5.89
N GLN A 34 -5.29 21.68 5.92
CA GLN A 34 -6.50 21.83 6.72
C GLN A 34 -6.88 20.53 7.43
N ALA A 35 -5.91 19.86 8.04
CA ALA A 35 -6.19 18.64 8.80
C ALA A 35 -7.20 18.91 9.94
N LEU A 36 -8.19 18.01 10.07
CA LEU A 36 -9.29 18.16 11.04
C LEU A 36 -8.80 17.78 12.46
N PRO A 37 -8.94 18.67 13.46
CA PRO A 37 -8.58 18.35 14.83
C PRO A 37 -9.46 17.22 15.40
N ILE A 38 -8.83 16.15 15.88
CA ILE A 38 -9.50 14.98 16.44
C ILE A 38 -8.82 14.55 17.75
N GLY A 39 -9.61 14.16 18.74
CA GLY A 39 -9.10 13.50 19.95
C GLY A 39 -9.37 12.01 19.88
N VAL A 40 -8.37 11.17 20.20
CA VAL A 40 -8.55 9.73 20.37
C VAL A 40 -8.19 9.38 21.80
N VAL A 41 -9.21 9.22 22.65
CA VAL A 41 -9.03 8.92 24.07
C VAL A 41 -8.56 7.48 24.25
N PRO A 42 -7.56 7.20 25.13
CA PRO A 42 -7.23 5.84 25.48
C PRO A 42 -8.48 5.04 25.93
N PHE A 43 -8.69 3.88 25.33
CA PHE A 43 -9.89 3.08 25.62
C PHE A 43 -9.85 2.56 27.06
N ALA A 44 -10.95 2.72 27.78
CA ALA A 44 -11.06 2.17 29.13
C ALA A 44 -10.96 0.64 29.09
N GLY A 45 -10.29 0.04 30.08
CA GLY A 45 -10.09 -1.42 30.14
C GLY A 45 -9.04 -1.96 29.14
N SER A 46 -8.29 -1.09 28.46
CA SER A 46 -7.22 -1.50 27.54
C SER A 46 -5.91 -1.84 28.23
N GLU A 47 -5.82 -1.66 29.53
CA GLU A 47 -4.61 -1.95 30.33
C GLU A 47 -4.30 -3.47 30.27
N GLY A 48 -3.09 -3.80 29.79
CA GLY A 48 -2.66 -5.19 29.65
C GLY A 48 -3.08 -5.89 28.36
N LEU A 49 -3.75 -5.19 27.43
CA LEU A 49 -3.96 -5.69 26.08
C LEU A 49 -2.62 -5.78 25.31
N PRO A 50 -2.47 -6.74 24.38
CA PRO A 50 -1.25 -6.88 23.58
C PRO A 50 -0.97 -5.69 22.67
N GLU A 51 -2.00 -4.91 22.32
CA GLU A 51 -1.91 -3.72 21.46
C GLU A 51 -2.76 -2.57 22.02
N ASP A 52 -2.29 -1.35 21.90
CA ASP A 52 -3.06 -0.15 22.25
C ASP A 52 -3.95 0.26 21.06
N VAL A 53 -5.21 -0.15 21.13
CA VAL A 53 -6.22 0.11 20.09
C VAL A 53 -6.34 1.61 19.76
N ALA A 54 -6.42 2.46 20.79
CA ALA A 54 -6.57 3.90 20.60
C ALA A 54 -5.33 4.51 19.95
N GLN A 55 -4.13 3.98 20.22
CA GLN A 55 -2.91 4.44 19.55
C GLN A 55 -2.92 4.06 18.07
N ILE A 56 -3.33 2.83 17.73
CA ILE A 56 -3.43 2.40 16.35
C ILE A 56 -4.42 3.28 15.58
N VAL A 57 -5.60 3.56 16.17
CA VAL A 57 -6.60 4.44 15.57
C VAL A 57 -6.05 5.85 15.36
N GLN A 58 -5.34 6.39 16.37
CA GLN A 58 -4.70 7.70 16.27
C GLN A 58 -3.68 7.75 15.14
N ASP A 59 -2.78 6.75 15.08
CA ASP A 59 -1.72 6.66 14.07
C ASP A 59 -2.30 6.50 12.66
N ASP A 60 -3.39 5.75 12.50
CA ASP A 60 -4.10 5.58 11.23
C ASP A 60 -4.67 6.91 10.72
N LEU A 61 -5.41 7.61 11.59
CA LEU A 61 -6.05 8.87 11.25
C LEU A 61 -5.01 9.95 10.92
N GLU A 62 -3.93 10.03 11.70
CA GLU A 62 -2.81 10.93 11.42
C GLU A 62 -2.16 10.61 10.08
N ARG A 63 -1.86 9.32 9.82
CA ARG A 63 -1.25 8.83 8.58
C ARG A 63 -2.10 9.12 7.34
N SER A 64 -3.41 9.24 7.47
CA SER A 64 -4.27 9.63 6.34
C SER A 64 -3.99 11.04 5.83
N GLY A 65 -3.40 11.92 6.66
CA GLY A 65 -3.22 13.33 6.38
C GLY A 65 -4.50 14.18 6.46
N PHE A 66 -5.65 13.57 6.73
CA PHE A 66 -6.94 14.27 6.88
C PHE A 66 -7.17 14.81 8.30
N PHE A 67 -6.48 14.24 9.29
CA PHE A 67 -6.68 14.55 10.70
C PHE A 67 -5.39 15.00 11.38
N ALA A 68 -5.57 15.86 12.38
CA ALA A 68 -4.54 16.29 13.33
C ALA A 68 -4.94 15.79 14.74
N PRO A 69 -4.46 14.63 15.16
CA PRO A 69 -4.79 14.08 16.46
C PRO A 69 -4.21 14.94 17.60
N LEU A 70 -5.03 15.15 18.65
CA LEU A 70 -4.58 15.79 19.87
C LEU A 70 -3.62 14.88 20.61
N GLU A 71 -2.49 15.42 21.06
CA GLU A 71 -1.53 14.71 21.88
C GLU A 71 -2.17 14.19 23.18
N ARG A 72 -1.95 12.92 23.51
CA ARG A 72 -2.51 12.28 24.72
C ARG A 72 -2.17 12.99 26.02
N SER A 73 -1.00 13.61 26.09
CA SER A 73 -0.52 14.40 27.23
C SER A 73 -1.36 15.68 27.48
N ALA A 74 -2.06 16.16 26.44
CA ALA A 74 -2.95 17.31 26.54
C ALA A 74 -4.39 16.93 26.93
N MET A 75 -4.72 15.64 27.04
CA MET A 75 -6.05 15.16 27.42
C MET A 75 -6.18 15.10 28.96
N PHE A 76 -6.95 16.01 29.52
CA PHE A 76 -7.20 16.08 30.96
C PHE A 76 -8.34 15.17 31.42
N ASP A 77 -9.23 14.79 30.53
CA ASP A 77 -10.38 13.94 30.75
C ASP A 77 -10.30 12.68 29.89
N ARG A 78 -10.90 11.58 30.39
CA ARG A 78 -10.87 10.26 29.73
C ARG A 78 -12.25 9.64 29.71
N PRO A 79 -13.23 10.23 29.01
CA PRO A 79 -14.52 9.61 28.84
C PRO A 79 -14.41 8.29 28.10
N SER A 80 -15.25 7.33 28.49
CA SER A 80 -15.26 6.00 27.87
C SER A 80 -16.47 5.73 26.97
N GLN A 81 -17.42 6.63 26.97
CA GLN A 81 -18.64 6.61 26.15
C GLN A 81 -19.14 8.03 25.89
N ALA A 82 -19.97 8.19 24.88
CA ALA A 82 -20.45 9.51 24.45
C ALA A 82 -21.19 10.29 25.57
N SER A 83 -21.91 9.60 26.47
CA SER A 83 -22.64 10.21 27.59
C SER A 83 -21.74 10.86 28.64
N ASP A 84 -20.47 10.46 28.70
CA ASP A 84 -19.49 10.94 29.68
C ASP A 84 -18.72 12.16 29.18
N VAL A 85 -18.98 12.61 27.93
CA VAL A 85 -18.21 13.67 27.27
C VAL A 85 -18.64 15.05 27.76
N GLU A 86 -17.73 15.76 28.42
CA GLU A 86 -17.87 17.15 28.79
C GLU A 86 -17.48 18.06 27.63
N PHE A 87 -18.45 18.42 26.79
CA PHE A 87 -18.22 19.13 25.53
C PHE A 87 -17.45 20.45 25.68
N GLY A 88 -17.62 21.15 26.83
CA GLY A 88 -16.90 22.39 27.12
C GLY A 88 -15.39 22.21 27.18
N THR A 89 -14.96 21.15 27.82
CA THR A 89 -13.54 20.78 27.97
C THR A 89 -12.89 20.53 26.62
N TRP A 90 -13.46 19.68 25.79
CA TRP A 90 -12.92 19.32 24.48
C TRP A 90 -12.94 20.47 23.47
N ARG A 91 -13.96 21.33 23.56
CA ARG A 91 -14.02 22.54 22.73
C ARG A 91 -12.88 23.52 23.08
N SER A 92 -12.50 23.62 24.35
CA SER A 92 -11.36 24.46 24.78
C SER A 92 -9.99 23.97 24.29
N LEU A 93 -9.90 22.69 23.90
CA LEU A 93 -8.71 22.05 23.31
C LEU A 93 -8.75 22.09 21.78
N ASP A 94 -9.67 22.83 21.18
CA ASP A 94 -9.86 22.94 19.71
C ASP A 94 -10.13 21.58 19.03
N VAL A 95 -10.67 20.60 19.76
CA VAL A 95 -11.06 19.30 19.21
C VAL A 95 -12.43 19.43 18.54
N ARG A 96 -12.51 19.01 17.28
CA ARG A 96 -13.77 18.98 16.52
C ARG A 96 -14.48 17.64 16.66
N TYR A 97 -13.74 16.56 16.59
CA TYR A 97 -14.25 15.20 16.74
C TYR A 97 -13.54 14.49 17.88
N LEU A 98 -14.25 13.65 18.61
CA LEU A 98 -13.70 12.87 19.72
C LEU A 98 -14.04 11.41 19.57
N VAL A 99 -13.03 10.55 19.63
CA VAL A 99 -13.19 9.09 19.71
C VAL A 99 -13.00 8.68 21.16
N VAL A 100 -13.99 8.01 21.70
CA VAL A 100 -13.97 7.44 23.05
C VAL A 100 -14.32 5.94 22.96
N GLY A 101 -13.88 5.14 23.91
CA GLY A 101 -14.19 3.73 23.86
C GLY A 101 -13.75 2.95 25.07
N ARG A 102 -14.11 1.69 25.03
CA ARG A 102 -13.72 0.69 26.05
C ARG A 102 -13.41 -0.65 25.39
N ALA A 103 -12.51 -1.37 26.01
CA ALA A 103 -12.11 -2.70 25.59
C ALA A 103 -12.38 -3.69 26.73
N GLN A 104 -12.97 -4.82 26.42
CA GLN A 104 -13.22 -5.90 27.35
C GLN A 104 -12.70 -7.22 26.79
N GLN A 105 -11.91 -7.93 27.59
CA GLN A 105 -11.49 -9.29 27.25
C GLN A 105 -12.68 -10.23 27.40
N THR A 106 -12.90 -11.07 26.39
CA THR A 106 -13.93 -12.14 26.39
C THR A 106 -13.25 -13.50 26.38
N GLY A 107 -14.00 -14.57 26.52
CA GLY A 107 -13.43 -15.94 26.57
C GLY A 107 -12.62 -16.32 25.32
N ASN A 108 -12.93 -15.72 24.14
CA ASN A 108 -12.32 -16.05 22.84
C ASN A 108 -11.65 -14.86 22.14
N GLY A 109 -11.48 -13.72 22.83
CA GLY A 109 -10.92 -12.52 22.22
C GLY A 109 -11.28 -11.26 22.97
N TYR A 110 -11.67 -10.23 22.23
CA TYR A 110 -11.97 -8.90 22.77
C TYR A 110 -13.26 -8.35 22.19
N GLU A 111 -13.96 -7.57 22.99
CA GLU A 111 -15.05 -6.71 22.58
C GLU A 111 -14.59 -5.25 22.73
N LEU A 112 -14.67 -4.49 21.66
CA LEU A 112 -14.31 -3.08 21.59
C LEU A 112 -15.56 -2.28 21.32
N GLN A 113 -15.95 -1.43 22.24
CA GLN A 113 -17.00 -0.45 22.02
C GLN A 113 -16.38 0.90 21.78
N PHE A 114 -16.85 1.62 20.77
CA PHE A 114 -16.37 2.97 20.48
C PHE A 114 -17.52 3.88 20.08
N ASP A 115 -17.37 5.15 20.44
CA ASP A 115 -18.22 6.22 20.00
C ASP A 115 -17.38 7.28 19.31
N LEU A 116 -17.85 7.77 18.15
CA LEU A 116 -17.38 9.00 17.51
C LEU A 116 -18.34 10.12 17.86
N VAL A 117 -17.85 11.20 18.42
CA VAL A 117 -18.65 12.35 18.89
C VAL A 117 -18.28 13.60 18.15
N ASP A 118 -19.26 14.30 17.60
CA ASP A 118 -19.13 15.68 17.09
C ASP A 118 -19.21 16.65 18.25
N ILE A 119 -18.09 17.27 18.62
CA ILE A 119 -17.98 18.19 19.75
C ILE A 119 -18.74 19.50 19.47
N SER A 120 -18.72 19.95 18.22
CA SER A 120 -19.45 21.17 17.83
C SER A 120 -20.96 20.94 17.81
N GLY A 121 -21.40 19.82 17.24
CA GLY A 121 -22.79 19.41 17.17
C GLY A 121 -23.35 18.83 18.49
N GLN A 122 -22.48 18.56 19.48
CA GLN A 122 -22.82 17.97 20.78
C GLN A 122 -23.64 16.68 20.65
N ARG A 123 -23.25 15.80 19.74
CA ARG A 123 -23.97 14.55 19.47
C ARG A 123 -23.03 13.42 19.07
N PRO A 124 -23.36 12.17 19.36
CA PRO A 124 -22.68 11.04 18.78
C PRO A 124 -22.98 10.95 17.28
N MET A 125 -21.98 10.55 16.51
CA MET A 125 -22.09 10.24 15.07
C MET A 125 -22.11 8.73 14.83
N ILE A 126 -21.29 7.98 15.56
CA ILE A 126 -21.24 6.52 15.56
C ILE A 126 -21.25 6.02 17.01
N SER A 127 -21.92 4.90 17.25
CA SER A 127 -21.80 4.09 18.45
C SER A 127 -21.84 2.64 18.00
N GLU A 128 -20.71 1.92 18.08
CA GLU A 128 -20.58 0.57 17.55
C GLU A 128 -19.77 -0.33 18.48
N THR A 129 -20.02 -1.64 18.36
CA THR A 129 -19.27 -2.69 19.05
C THR A 129 -18.62 -3.60 18.03
N VAL A 130 -17.30 -3.76 18.15
CA VAL A 130 -16.48 -4.60 17.29
C VAL A 130 -15.93 -5.76 18.10
N THR A 131 -16.04 -6.98 17.59
CA THR A 131 -15.43 -8.16 18.20
C THR A 131 -14.13 -8.52 17.48
N ALA A 132 -13.07 -8.76 18.24
CA ALA A 132 -11.77 -9.18 17.72
C ALA A 132 -11.41 -10.56 18.30
N SER A 133 -10.82 -11.44 17.48
CA SER A 133 -10.14 -12.63 17.98
C SER A 133 -8.87 -12.24 18.75
N GLY A 134 -8.36 -13.14 19.61
CA GLY A 134 -7.20 -12.85 20.47
C GLY A 134 -5.94 -12.37 19.72
N ASN A 135 -5.83 -12.66 18.43
CA ASN A 135 -4.67 -12.33 17.61
C ASN A 135 -4.93 -11.22 16.59
N ASP A 136 -6.15 -10.64 16.54
CA ASP A 136 -6.52 -9.65 15.52
C ASP A 136 -7.06 -8.34 16.09
N LEU A 137 -6.54 -7.94 17.24
CA LEU A 137 -6.88 -6.66 17.87
C LEU A 137 -6.51 -5.47 16.99
N ARG A 138 -5.37 -5.58 16.26
CA ARG A 138 -4.93 -4.58 15.30
C ARG A 138 -5.89 -4.45 14.11
N GLY A 139 -6.35 -5.56 13.56
CA GLY A 139 -7.34 -5.53 12.47
C GLY A 139 -8.65 -4.87 12.91
N ALA A 140 -9.08 -5.09 14.15
CA ALA A 140 -10.25 -4.40 14.70
C ALA A 140 -10.01 -2.89 14.89
N ALA A 141 -8.79 -2.48 15.29
CA ALA A 141 -8.43 -1.06 15.38
C ALA A 141 -8.46 -0.39 14.00
N HIS A 142 -7.88 -1.01 12.98
CA HIS A 142 -7.96 -0.51 11.60
C HIS A 142 -9.39 -0.41 11.08
N TYR A 143 -10.26 -1.38 11.42
CA TYR A 143 -11.68 -1.31 11.10
C TYR A 143 -12.36 -0.10 11.77
N ILE A 144 -12.08 0.15 13.06
CA ILE A 144 -12.57 1.34 13.77
C ILE A 144 -12.10 2.61 13.05
N SER A 145 -10.83 2.67 12.65
CA SER A 145 -10.29 3.79 11.87
C SER A 145 -11.04 3.99 10.54
N ASP A 146 -11.36 2.90 9.82
CA ASP A 146 -12.14 2.94 8.58
C ASP A 146 -13.53 3.55 8.81
N GLN A 147 -14.24 3.12 9.88
CA GLN A 147 -15.58 3.63 10.22
C GLN A 147 -15.54 5.12 10.59
N ILE A 148 -14.55 5.55 11.38
CA ILE A 148 -14.36 6.95 11.76
C ILE A 148 -14.08 7.81 10.52
N PHE A 149 -13.18 7.34 9.67
CA PHE A 149 -12.80 8.05 8.45
C PHE A 149 -14.01 8.25 7.53
N GLU A 150 -14.77 7.19 7.29
CA GLU A 150 -15.96 7.22 6.44
C GLU A 150 -17.05 8.14 7.00
N ALA A 151 -17.31 8.09 8.30
CA ALA A 151 -18.33 8.93 8.93
C ALA A 151 -18.03 10.43 8.88
N ILE A 152 -16.77 10.81 8.83
CA ILE A 152 -16.37 12.23 8.80
C ILE A 152 -16.19 12.75 7.37
N THR A 153 -15.70 11.89 6.46
CA THR A 153 -15.27 12.30 5.12
C THR A 153 -16.22 11.87 4.00
N ASP A 154 -17.19 10.99 4.28
CA ASP A 154 -18.02 10.28 3.29
C ASP A 154 -17.19 9.43 2.30
N ILE A 155 -15.92 9.19 2.60
CA ILE A 155 -15.03 8.35 1.82
C ILE A 155 -14.77 7.08 2.60
N ARG A 156 -14.93 5.91 1.98
CA ARG A 156 -14.62 4.63 2.63
C ARG A 156 -13.17 4.60 3.14
N GLY A 157 -12.96 4.10 4.36
CA GLY A 157 -11.62 3.92 4.91
C GLY A 157 -10.82 2.85 4.15
N ALA A 158 -9.49 2.90 4.26
CA ALA A 158 -8.58 1.94 3.63
C ALA A 158 -7.48 1.44 4.61
N PHE A 159 -7.65 1.62 5.92
CA PHE A 159 -6.69 1.21 6.93
C PHE A 159 -6.66 -0.31 7.12
N SER A 160 -7.79 -1.00 6.95
CA SER A 160 -7.91 -2.47 6.97
C SER A 160 -7.33 -3.17 5.73
N THR A 161 -6.64 -2.44 4.84
CA THR A 161 -6.07 -3.01 3.63
C THR A 161 -4.68 -3.60 3.86
N ARG A 162 -4.18 -4.33 2.87
CA ARG A 162 -2.83 -4.92 2.91
C ARG A 162 -1.99 -4.44 1.74
N ILE A 163 -0.69 -4.35 1.99
CA ILE A 163 0.32 -4.05 0.97
C ILE A 163 1.13 -5.30 0.65
N ALA A 164 1.57 -5.41 -0.60
CA ALA A 164 2.55 -6.40 -1.03
C ALA A 164 3.80 -5.67 -1.54
N TYR A 165 4.97 -6.10 -1.10
CA TYR A 165 6.23 -5.47 -1.48
C TYR A 165 7.35 -6.50 -1.60
N VAL A 166 8.40 -6.11 -2.32
CA VAL A 166 9.60 -6.91 -2.52
C VAL A 166 10.77 -6.24 -1.83
N THR A 167 11.56 -7.05 -1.13
CA THR A 167 12.86 -6.65 -0.59
C THR A 167 13.98 -7.30 -1.39
N ALA A 168 15.10 -6.60 -1.51
CA ALA A 168 16.34 -7.12 -2.05
C ALA A 168 17.46 -6.86 -1.04
N GLN A 169 18.12 -7.91 -0.58
CA GLN A 169 19.17 -7.84 0.45
C GLN A 169 20.40 -8.61 -0.01
N GLY A 170 21.59 -8.15 0.38
CA GLY A 170 22.85 -8.77 -0.01
C GLY A 170 23.63 -7.94 -1.04
N LEU A 171 24.73 -8.51 -1.53
CA LEU A 171 25.62 -7.89 -2.53
C LEU A 171 26.07 -8.93 -3.55
N GLY A 172 26.15 -8.55 -4.82
CA GLY A 172 26.63 -9.42 -5.90
C GLY A 172 25.82 -10.70 -6.01
N ASP A 173 26.51 -11.86 -6.08
CA ASP A 173 25.89 -13.18 -6.25
C ASP A 173 25.14 -13.68 -4.98
N ASN A 174 25.27 -12.98 -3.85
CA ASN A 174 24.59 -13.30 -2.59
C ASN A 174 23.30 -12.47 -2.38
N MET A 175 22.72 -11.95 -3.44
CA MET A 175 21.44 -11.27 -3.36
C MET A 175 20.31 -12.22 -3.00
N GLN A 176 19.47 -11.82 -2.07
CA GLN A 176 18.22 -12.51 -1.73
C GLN A 176 17.04 -11.57 -1.91
N PHE A 177 15.99 -12.10 -2.51
CA PHE A 177 14.74 -11.38 -2.74
C PHE A 177 13.63 -12.01 -1.92
N GLY A 178 12.85 -11.17 -1.25
CA GLY A 178 11.70 -11.60 -0.49
C GLY A 178 10.44 -10.90 -0.97
N LEU A 179 9.36 -11.65 -1.18
CA LEU A 179 8.02 -11.12 -1.38
C LEU A 179 7.30 -11.15 -0.03
N TYR A 180 6.79 -10.01 0.39
CA TYR A 180 6.13 -9.83 1.68
C TYR A 180 4.73 -9.27 1.50
N VAL A 181 3.88 -9.58 2.49
CA VAL A 181 2.57 -8.97 2.69
C VAL A 181 2.53 -8.39 4.11
N ALA A 182 2.02 -7.18 4.25
CA ALA A 182 1.86 -6.51 5.54
C ALA A 182 0.52 -5.77 5.59
N ASP A 183 0.13 -5.29 6.77
CA ASP A 183 -0.95 -4.31 6.88
C ASP A 183 -0.57 -2.99 6.19
N ALA A 184 -1.56 -2.14 5.94
CA ALA A 184 -1.34 -0.86 5.28
C ALA A 184 -0.36 0.08 6.03
N ASP A 185 -0.18 -0.14 7.34
CA ASP A 185 0.77 0.57 8.18
C ASP A 185 2.18 -0.06 8.22
N GLY A 186 2.41 -1.14 7.45
CA GLY A 186 3.66 -1.88 7.40
C GLY A 186 3.87 -2.89 8.53
N ARG A 187 2.94 -3.00 9.48
CA ARG A 187 3.01 -3.99 10.57
C ARG A 187 2.54 -5.37 10.12
N ARG A 188 2.73 -6.36 10.99
CA ARG A 188 2.39 -7.79 10.75
C ARG A 188 2.93 -8.31 9.41
N SER A 189 4.12 -7.86 9.03
CA SER A 189 4.78 -8.30 7.80
C SER A 189 5.03 -9.80 7.80
N GLN A 190 4.58 -10.48 6.75
CA GLN A 190 4.73 -11.91 6.55
C GLN A 190 5.43 -12.17 5.22
N GLN A 191 6.44 -13.03 5.25
CA GLN A 191 7.15 -13.46 4.06
C GLN A 191 6.33 -14.51 3.29
N VAL A 192 6.00 -14.18 2.05
CA VAL A 192 5.20 -15.05 1.15
C VAL A 192 6.11 -15.93 0.28
N LEU A 193 7.27 -15.39 -0.10
CA LEU A 193 8.24 -16.09 -0.95
C LEU A 193 9.65 -15.55 -0.69
N THR A 194 10.64 -16.47 -0.74
CA THR A 194 12.08 -16.12 -0.79
C THR A 194 12.67 -16.71 -2.06
N SER A 195 13.62 -16.00 -2.67
CA SER A 195 14.32 -16.44 -3.87
C SER A 195 15.73 -15.83 -3.90
N ASP A 196 16.70 -16.56 -4.45
CA ASP A 196 18.01 -16.06 -4.84
C ASP A 196 18.00 -15.37 -6.21
N GLN A 197 16.85 -15.42 -6.90
CA GLN A 197 16.62 -14.77 -8.17
C GLN A 197 15.60 -13.62 -8.01
N PRO A 198 15.64 -12.59 -8.85
CA PRO A 198 14.75 -11.43 -8.73
C PRO A 198 13.28 -11.80 -8.70
N ILE A 199 12.55 -11.11 -7.81
CA ILE A 199 11.09 -11.05 -7.76
C ILE A 199 10.69 -9.61 -8.03
N MET A 200 9.68 -9.37 -8.86
CA MET A 200 9.29 -8.03 -9.28
C MET A 200 7.78 -7.89 -9.48
N SER A 201 7.30 -6.66 -9.44
CA SER A 201 5.96 -6.25 -9.86
C SER A 201 4.82 -7.07 -9.23
N PRO A 202 4.74 -7.16 -7.89
CA PRO A 202 3.60 -7.81 -7.25
C PRO A 202 2.32 -7.03 -7.51
N ALA A 203 1.21 -7.75 -7.74
CA ALA A 203 -0.11 -7.18 -7.97
C ALA A 203 -1.17 -8.02 -7.28
N TRP A 204 -2.01 -7.40 -6.45
CA TRP A 204 -3.11 -8.04 -5.76
C TRP A 204 -4.27 -8.38 -6.70
N SER A 205 -4.87 -9.54 -6.49
CA SER A 205 -6.22 -9.81 -7.00
C SER A 205 -7.23 -8.93 -6.25
N PRO A 206 -8.35 -8.53 -6.89
CA PRO A 206 -9.33 -7.62 -6.27
C PRO A 206 -9.94 -8.15 -4.96
N ASP A 207 -10.01 -9.47 -4.79
CA ASP A 207 -10.48 -10.13 -3.57
C ASP A 207 -9.42 -10.22 -2.46
N GLY A 208 -8.21 -9.72 -2.70
CA GLY A 208 -7.10 -9.73 -1.75
C GLY A 208 -6.56 -11.12 -1.38
N ARG A 209 -6.88 -12.17 -2.16
CA ARG A 209 -6.47 -13.56 -1.87
C ARG A 209 -5.23 -14.01 -2.62
N LYS A 210 -4.97 -13.41 -3.78
CA LYS A 210 -3.88 -13.84 -4.65
C LYS A 210 -2.96 -12.69 -5.00
N LEU A 211 -1.69 -13.02 -5.25
CA LEU A 211 -0.70 -12.14 -5.85
C LEU A 211 -0.30 -12.69 -7.21
N ALA A 212 -0.27 -11.83 -8.22
CA ALA A 212 0.48 -12.06 -9.45
C ALA A 212 1.83 -11.34 -9.32
N TYR A 213 2.91 -11.96 -9.74
CA TYR A 213 4.25 -11.38 -9.67
C TYR A 213 5.17 -12.00 -10.72
N VAL A 214 6.27 -11.33 -11.02
CA VAL A 214 7.35 -11.84 -11.88
C VAL A 214 8.40 -12.50 -11.01
N SER A 215 8.85 -13.70 -11.39
CA SER A 215 9.99 -14.39 -10.78
C SER A 215 10.95 -14.88 -11.84
N PHE A 216 12.25 -14.83 -11.52
CA PHE A 216 13.33 -15.34 -12.34
C PHE A 216 13.89 -16.69 -11.85
N GLU A 217 13.21 -17.37 -10.95
CA GLU A 217 13.65 -18.64 -10.34
C GLU A 217 13.98 -19.74 -11.35
N THR A 218 13.41 -19.70 -12.55
CA THR A 218 13.68 -20.64 -13.64
C THR A 218 14.76 -20.18 -14.63
N GLY A 219 15.52 -19.12 -14.28
CA GLY A 219 16.53 -18.51 -15.13
C GLY A 219 15.98 -17.57 -16.21
N LYS A 220 14.66 -17.37 -16.26
CA LYS A 220 13.98 -16.40 -17.14
C LYS A 220 12.78 -15.79 -16.46
N ALA A 221 12.40 -14.60 -16.89
CA ALA A 221 11.20 -13.93 -16.39
C ALA A 221 9.96 -14.81 -16.63
N SER A 222 9.19 -15.07 -15.59
CA SER A 222 7.93 -15.82 -15.64
C SER A 222 6.94 -15.16 -14.70
N ILE A 223 5.65 -15.14 -15.08
CA ILE A 223 4.60 -14.63 -14.21
C ILE A 223 3.99 -15.79 -13.44
N TYR A 224 3.88 -15.63 -12.14
CA TYR A 224 3.24 -16.55 -11.22
C TYR A 224 2.00 -15.94 -10.60
N ILE A 225 1.02 -16.78 -10.28
CA ILE A 225 -0.15 -16.46 -9.47
C ILE A 225 -0.05 -17.32 -8.21
N GLN A 226 -0.05 -16.70 -7.04
CA GLN A 226 0.07 -17.37 -5.75
C GLN A 226 -1.08 -17.00 -4.83
N ASP A 227 -1.72 -17.97 -4.19
CA ASP A 227 -2.64 -17.76 -3.08
C ASP A 227 -1.82 -17.45 -1.82
N VAL A 228 -2.09 -16.30 -1.18
CA VAL A 228 -1.29 -15.82 -0.06
C VAL A 228 -1.55 -16.57 1.25
N ASN A 229 -2.70 -17.22 1.38
CA ASN A 229 -3.08 -17.95 2.59
C ASN A 229 -2.56 -19.39 2.58
N THR A 230 -2.58 -20.03 1.40
CA THR A 230 -2.19 -21.44 1.25
C THR A 230 -0.76 -21.61 0.74
N GLY A 231 -0.15 -20.56 0.17
CA GLY A 231 1.14 -20.61 -0.49
C GLY A 231 1.13 -21.33 -1.85
N GLN A 232 -0.01 -21.88 -2.27
CA GLN A 232 -0.13 -22.56 -3.56
C GLN A 232 0.06 -21.56 -4.71
N ARG A 233 0.90 -21.92 -5.68
CA ARG A 233 1.20 -21.07 -6.82
C ARG A 233 1.18 -21.84 -8.13
N VAL A 234 0.83 -21.14 -9.19
CA VAL A 234 0.85 -21.65 -10.56
C VAL A 234 1.58 -20.67 -11.47
N GLN A 235 2.36 -21.19 -12.40
CA GLN A 235 3.00 -20.40 -13.43
C GLN A 235 1.95 -19.97 -14.45
N ALA A 236 1.74 -18.66 -14.59
CA ALA A 236 0.78 -18.07 -15.54
C ALA A 236 1.38 -17.99 -16.95
N THR A 237 2.59 -17.47 -17.07
CA THR A 237 3.31 -17.38 -18.35
C THR A 237 4.80 -17.66 -18.16
N SER A 238 5.47 -18.09 -19.25
CA SER A 238 6.92 -18.26 -19.28
C SER A 238 7.44 -18.23 -20.73
N PHE A 239 6.96 -17.28 -21.51
CA PHE A 239 7.40 -17.09 -22.90
C PHE A 239 8.88 -16.65 -22.95
N GLY A 240 9.49 -16.77 -24.13
CA GLY A 240 10.80 -16.17 -24.37
C GLY A 240 10.73 -14.64 -24.27
N GLY A 241 11.80 -14.02 -23.78
CA GLY A 241 11.88 -12.58 -23.61
C GLY A 241 11.14 -12.05 -22.37
N ILE A 242 10.55 -10.87 -22.48
CA ILE A 242 9.88 -10.20 -21.37
C ILE A 242 8.57 -10.89 -21.03
N ASN A 243 8.38 -11.18 -19.75
CA ASN A 243 7.12 -11.51 -19.11
C ASN A 243 7.04 -10.62 -17.87
N GLY A 244 6.26 -9.54 -17.89
CA GLY A 244 6.36 -8.49 -16.89
C GLY A 244 5.09 -7.75 -16.58
N ALA A 245 5.14 -6.95 -15.51
CA ALA A 245 4.13 -6.00 -15.09
C ALA A 245 2.68 -6.55 -15.08
N PRO A 246 2.42 -7.70 -14.42
CA PRO A 246 1.07 -8.24 -14.34
C PRO A 246 0.16 -7.31 -13.54
N THR A 247 -1.10 -7.18 -13.97
CA THR A 247 -2.16 -6.46 -13.26
C THR A 247 -3.50 -7.14 -13.44
N TRP A 248 -4.25 -7.29 -12.35
CA TRP A 248 -5.54 -7.95 -12.35
C TRP A 248 -6.65 -7.02 -12.87
N SER A 249 -7.58 -7.59 -13.64
CA SER A 249 -8.83 -6.90 -13.96
C SER A 249 -9.70 -6.70 -12.71
N PRO A 250 -10.56 -5.67 -12.67
CA PRO A 250 -11.42 -5.40 -11.52
C PRO A 250 -12.34 -6.56 -11.12
N ASP A 251 -12.71 -7.42 -12.08
CA ASP A 251 -13.51 -8.61 -11.85
C ASP A 251 -12.71 -9.86 -11.41
N GLY A 252 -11.37 -9.75 -11.35
CA GLY A 252 -10.46 -10.83 -10.94
C GLY A 252 -10.35 -12.00 -11.94
N ARG A 253 -10.91 -11.90 -13.14
CA ARG A 253 -10.93 -12.97 -14.14
C ARG A 253 -9.76 -12.94 -15.10
N ARG A 254 -9.16 -11.78 -15.31
CA ARG A 254 -8.12 -11.56 -16.30
C ARG A 254 -6.90 -10.89 -15.69
N ILE A 255 -5.74 -11.09 -16.33
CA ILE A 255 -4.49 -10.40 -16.00
C ILE A 255 -3.97 -9.76 -17.27
N ALA A 256 -3.80 -8.43 -17.26
CA ALA A 256 -3.03 -7.73 -18.28
C ALA A 256 -1.55 -7.76 -17.91
N MET A 257 -0.69 -7.85 -18.91
CA MET A 257 0.76 -7.98 -18.73
C MET A 257 1.52 -7.52 -19.97
N SER A 258 2.82 -7.34 -19.83
CA SER A 258 3.74 -7.03 -20.93
C SER A 258 4.48 -8.29 -21.35
N LEU A 259 4.38 -8.67 -22.63
CA LEU A 259 5.11 -9.82 -23.22
C LEU A 259 5.83 -9.39 -24.49
N SER A 260 7.05 -9.92 -24.72
CA SER A 260 7.80 -9.70 -25.96
C SER A 260 7.90 -10.96 -26.83
N LYS A 261 7.00 -11.93 -26.64
CA LYS A 261 7.02 -13.23 -27.33
C LYS A 261 6.89 -13.15 -28.86
N ASP A 262 6.30 -12.08 -29.37
CA ASP A 262 6.07 -11.86 -30.80
C ASP A 262 6.91 -10.68 -31.37
N GLY A 263 8.01 -10.29 -30.66
CA GLY A 263 8.93 -9.24 -31.08
C GLY A 263 9.09 -8.16 -30.00
N GLN A 264 8.61 -6.94 -30.26
CA GLN A 264 8.65 -5.86 -29.25
C GLN A 264 7.70 -6.16 -28.08
N PRO A 265 7.97 -5.59 -26.89
CA PRO A 265 7.07 -5.67 -25.77
C PRO A 265 5.71 -5.04 -26.09
N GLU A 266 4.66 -5.82 -25.89
CA GLU A 266 3.28 -5.44 -26.15
C GLU A 266 2.39 -5.83 -24.97
N ILE A 267 1.19 -5.28 -24.92
CA ILE A 267 0.21 -5.61 -23.89
C ILE A 267 -0.62 -6.83 -24.32
N TYR A 268 -0.71 -7.78 -23.40
CA TYR A 268 -1.51 -8.99 -23.54
C TYR A 268 -2.45 -9.12 -22.36
N VAL A 269 -3.58 -9.78 -22.56
CA VAL A 269 -4.55 -10.13 -21.54
C VAL A 269 -4.73 -11.64 -21.50
N LEU A 270 -4.50 -12.23 -20.33
CA LEU A 270 -4.69 -13.64 -20.02
C LEU A 270 -6.01 -13.82 -19.27
N ASP A 271 -6.91 -14.67 -19.78
CA ASP A 271 -8.00 -15.21 -18.97
C ASP A 271 -7.45 -16.29 -18.04
N VAL A 272 -7.65 -16.11 -16.73
CA VAL A 272 -7.05 -16.97 -15.70
C VAL A 272 -7.65 -18.38 -15.69
N ALA A 273 -8.92 -18.51 -16.02
CA ALA A 273 -9.65 -19.77 -15.95
C ALA A 273 -9.36 -20.68 -17.14
N ASN A 274 -9.53 -20.15 -18.36
CA ASN A 274 -9.38 -20.93 -19.59
C ASN A 274 -7.99 -20.82 -20.23
N ARG A 275 -7.11 -19.95 -19.70
CA ARG A 275 -5.75 -19.74 -20.16
C ARG A 275 -5.62 -19.17 -21.58
N SER A 276 -6.71 -18.59 -22.13
CA SER A 276 -6.62 -17.86 -23.38
C SER A 276 -5.81 -16.57 -23.23
N LEU A 277 -5.02 -16.24 -24.24
CA LEU A 277 -4.13 -15.09 -24.26
C LEU A 277 -4.41 -14.24 -25.49
N ASP A 278 -4.88 -13.02 -25.27
CA ASP A 278 -5.20 -12.07 -26.32
C ASP A 278 -4.13 -10.96 -26.37
N ARG A 279 -3.62 -10.67 -27.57
CA ARG A 279 -2.74 -9.53 -27.80
C ARG A 279 -3.58 -8.27 -27.97
N ILE A 280 -3.38 -7.25 -27.13
CA ILE A 280 -4.16 -6.02 -27.10
C ILE A 280 -3.50 -4.91 -27.92
N THR A 281 -2.17 -4.80 -27.85
CA THR A 281 -1.42 -3.84 -28.67
C THR A 281 -0.57 -4.54 -29.72
N ASN A 282 -0.35 -3.86 -30.84
CA ASN A 282 0.47 -4.35 -31.95
C ASN A 282 1.13 -3.15 -32.65
N SER A 283 2.30 -2.79 -32.18
CA SER A 283 3.04 -1.62 -32.66
C SER A 283 4.52 -1.94 -32.84
N ASN A 284 5.28 -1.01 -33.41
CA ASN A 284 6.75 -1.09 -33.44
C ASN A 284 7.40 -0.45 -32.20
N SER A 285 6.60 -0.04 -31.23
CA SER A 285 7.03 0.64 -30.03
C SER A 285 7.07 -0.33 -28.84
N ILE A 286 7.65 0.11 -27.74
CA ILE A 286 7.65 -0.62 -26.48
C ILE A 286 6.37 -0.24 -25.72
N ASP A 287 5.43 -1.18 -25.60
CA ASP A 287 4.21 -1.04 -24.81
C ASP A 287 4.34 -1.89 -23.54
N THR A 288 4.26 -1.25 -22.36
CA THR A 288 4.55 -1.92 -21.08
C THR A 288 3.72 -1.33 -19.93
N GLU A 289 3.75 -2.02 -18.76
CA GLU A 289 3.17 -1.54 -17.50
C GLU A 289 1.66 -1.22 -17.60
N PRO A 290 0.84 -2.18 -18.06
CA PRO A 290 -0.59 -1.96 -18.18
C PRO A 290 -1.26 -1.71 -16.84
N ALA A 291 -2.36 -0.96 -16.86
CA ALA A 291 -3.31 -0.88 -15.76
C ALA A 291 -4.74 -0.82 -16.29
N TRP A 292 -5.66 -1.47 -15.59
CA TRP A 292 -7.07 -1.53 -15.94
C TRP A 292 -7.80 -0.24 -15.55
N SER A 293 -8.74 0.18 -16.41
CA SER A 293 -9.75 1.13 -15.98
C SER A 293 -10.66 0.49 -14.92
N PRO A 294 -11.24 1.28 -13.99
CA PRO A 294 -12.11 0.76 -12.94
C PRO A 294 -13.32 -0.04 -13.45
N ASP A 295 -13.81 0.28 -14.63
CA ASP A 295 -14.92 -0.43 -15.29
C ASP A 295 -14.47 -1.71 -16.05
N GLY A 296 -13.16 -1.98 -16.11
CA GLY A 296 -12.59 -3.14 -16.79
C GLY A 296 -12.72 -3.17 -18.31
N ARG A 297 -13.03 -2.03 -18.97
CA ARG A 297 -13.26 -1.94 -20.41
C ARG A 297 -12.06 -1.45 -21.20
N SER A 298 -11.13 -0.77 -20.55
CA SER A 298 -9.92 -0.24 -21.18
C SER A 298 -8.69 -0.51 -20.35
N LEU A 299 -7.52 -0.34 -20.99
CA LEU A 299 -6.22 -0.37 -20.37
C LEU A 299 -5.49 0.93 -20.66
N ILE A 300 -4.79 1.46 -19.64
CA ILE A 300 -3.72 2.42 -19.84
C ILE A 300 -2.38 1.70 -19.76
N PHE A 301 -1.39 2.22 -20.45
CA PHE A 301 -0.05 1.63 -20.51
C PHE A 301 0.99 2.68 -20.85
N THR A 302 2.24 2.38 -20.53
CA THR A 302 3.41 3.19 -20.93
C THR A 302 3.83 2.80 -22.34
N SER A 303 4.01 3.81 -23.23
CA SER A 303 4.50 3.60 -24.61
C SER A 303 5.49 4.68 -25.02
N ASP A 304 6.50 4.30 -25.80
CA ASP A 304 7.49 5.22 -26.37
C ASP A 304 7.17 5.66 -27.82
N ARG A 305 5.96 5.35 -28.32
CA ARG A 305 5.54 5.63 -29.71
C ARG A 305 5.58 7.10 -30.14
N SER A 306 5.67 8.02 -29.18
CA SER A 306 5.83 9.46 -29.42
C SER A 306 7.25 9.97 -29.19
N GLY A 307 8.26 9.08 -29.19
CA GLY A 307 9.68 9.42 -29.03
C GLY A 307 10.19 9.38 -27.57
N GLY A 308 9.35 9.06 -26.61
CA GLY A 308 9.67 8.85 -25.19
C GLY A 308 8.47 8.30 -24.42
N PRO A 309 8.69 7.78 -23.20
CA PRO A 309 7.63 7.16 -22.41
C PRO A 309 6.50 8.14 -22.10
N GLN A 310 5.29 7.77 -22.50
CA GLN A 310 4.05 8.49 -22.23
C GLN A 310 2.92 7.49 -21.94
N ILE A 311 1.85 7.96 -21.33
CA ILE A 311 0.69 7.13 -21.03
C ILE A 311 -0.29 7.17 -22.20
N TYR A 312 -0.69 5.97 -22.61
CA TYR A 312 -1.69 5.73 -23.66
C TYR A 312 -2.85 4.90 -23.12
N GLN A 313 -3.99 5.04 -23.71
CA GLN A 313 -5.19 4.26 -23.41
C GLN A 313 -5.69 3.54 -24.65
N THR A 314 -6.13 2.29 -24.48
CA THR A 314 -6.78 1.51 -25.53
C THR A 314 -7.98 0.74 -24.97
N SER A 315 -9.02 0.54 -25.79
CA SER A 315 -10.20 -0.25 -25.44
C SER A 315 -9.95 -1.74 -25.73
N LEU A 316 -10.45 -2.62 -24.87
CA LEU A 316 -10.37 -4.08 -25.08
C LEU A 316 -11.25 -4.57 -26.24
N GLY A 317 -12.31 -3.84 -26.59
CA GLY A 317 -13.18 -4.15 -27.71
C GLY A 317 -12.63 -3.77 -29.08
N GLY A 318 -11.38 -3.29 -29.13
CA GLY A 318 -10.80 -2.68 -30.32
C GLY A 318 -11.10 -1.18 -30.38
N GLY A 319 -10.33 -0.44 -31.14
CA GLY A 319 -10.47 1.01 -31.28
C GLY A 319 -9.12 1.72 -31.36
N GLU A 320 -9.16 3.03 -31.33
CA GLU A 320 -7.97 3.85 -31.38
C GLU A 320 -7.22 3.82 -30.04
N THR A 321 -5.90 3.87 -30.14
CA THR A 321 -5.03 4.06 -28.99
C THR A 321 -4.73 5.55 -28.84
N ASN A 322 -5.16 6.15 -27.73
CA ASN A 322 -5.08 7.58 -27.50
C ASN A 322 -4.01 7.90 -26.45
N ARG A 323 -3.23 8.95 -26.69
CA ARG A 323 -2.26 9.49 -25.72
C ARG A 323 -2.98 10.31 -24.67
N LEU A 324 -2.65 10.07 -23.39
CA LEU A 324 -3.23 10.78 -22.25
C LEU A 324 -2.32 11.85 -21.66
N THR A 325 -0.98 11.67 -21.74
CA THR A 325 -0.04 12.60 -21.10
C THR A 325 0.73 13.43 -22.13
N PHE A 326 0.74 14.75 -21.94
CA PHE A 326 1.38 15.71 -22.84
C PHE A 326 2.38 16.62 -22.11
N THR A 327 2.37 16.65 -20.79
CA THR A 327 3.27 17.45 -19.98
C THR A 327 4.57 16.70 -19.75
N GLY A 328 5.70 17.32 -20.06
CA GLY A 328 7.04 16.74 -19.92
C GLY A 328 7.38 15.68 -20.99
N ASN A 329 8.55 15.08 -20.85
CA ASN A 329 9.10 14.14 -21.83
C ASN A 329 9.14 12.69 -21.33
N TYR A 330 8.68 12.43 -20.08
CA TYR A 330 8.64 11.10 -19.47
C TYR A 330 7.48 11.00 -18.50
N ASN A 331 6.57 10.10 -18.80
CA ASN A 331 5.44 9.71 -17.95
C ASN A 331 5.27 8.19 -18.08
N ALA A 332 5.28 7.46 -16.96
CA ALA A 332 5.27 6.00 -16.95
C ALA A 332 4.49 5.43 -15.74
N ARG A 333 4.17 4.15 -15.79
CA ARG A 333 3.62 3.37 -14.67
C ARG A 333 2.32 3.95 -14.10
N ALA A 334 1.40 4.36 -14.96
CA ALA A 334 0.15 4.97 -14.52
C ALA A 334 -0.80 3.97 -13.87
N ARG A 335 -1.59 4.46 -12.91
CA ARG A 335 -2.70 3.78 -12.25
C ARG A 335 -3.90 4.72 -12.21
N PHE A 336 -5.09 4.19 -12.45
CA PHE A 336 -6.31 4.99 -12.30
C PHE A 336 -6.60 5.27 -10.82
N SER A 337 -7.24 6.40 -10.54
CA SER A 337 -8.05 6.58 -9.34
C SER A 337 -9.24 5.61 -9.34
N PRO A 338 -9.82 5.28 -8.18
CA PRO A 338 -10.95 4.35 -8.12
C PRO A 338 -12.21 4.81 -8.88
N ASP A 339 -12.42 6.11 -9.01
CA ASP A 339 -13.50 6.73 -9.79
C ASP A 339 -13.19 6.79 -11.30
N GLY A 340 -11.92 6.64 -11.66
CA GLY A 340 -11.46 6.71 -13.05
C GLY A 340 -11.30 8.13 -13.60
N GLU A 341 -11.39 9.16 -12.77
CA GLU A 341 -11.29 10.56 -13.19
C GLU A 341 -9.86 11.07 -13.26
N GLU A 342 -8.95 10.45 -12.49
CA GLU A 342 -7.52 10.79 -12.44
C GLU A 342 -6.64 9.57 -12.74
N ILE A 343 -5.39 9.83 -13.08
CA ILE A 343 -4.32 8.83 -13.11
C ILE A 343 -3.15 9.29 -12.24
N PHE A 344 -2.57 8.34 -11.51
CA PHE A 344 -1.34 8.50 -10.74
C PHE A 344 -0.19 7.84 -11.50
N LEU A 345 0.93 8.52 -11.65
CA LEU A 345 2.01 8.08 -12.52
C LEU A 345 3.38 8.54 -12.02
N ILE A 346 4.44 7.99 -12.59
CA ILE A 346 5.79 8.51 -12.42
C ILE A 346 6.06 9.54 -13.52
N HIS A 347 6.26 10.76 -13.09
CA HIS A 347 6.62 11.91 -13.94
C HIS A 347 8.09 12.29 -13.74
N ARG A 348 8.80 12.58 -14.84
CA ARG A 348 10.14 13.14 -14.74
C ARG A 348 10.09 14.67 -14.76
N SER A 349 10.35 15.25 -13.60
CA SER A 349 10.52 16.69 -13.43
C SER A 349 12.00 17.10 -13.55
N SER A 350 12.31 18.37 -13.31
CA SER A 350 13.69 18.85 -13.16
C SER A 350 14.40 18.28 -11.92
N ARG A 351 13.65 17.80 -10.93
CA ARG A 351 14.17 17.22 -9.68
C ARG A 351 14.44 15.70 -9.78
N GLY A 352 13.88 15.01 -10.76
CA GLY A 352 14.01 13.57 -10.95
C GLY A 352 12.67 12.90 -11.23
N PHE A 353 12.56 11.63 -10.87
CA PHE A 353 11.35 10.83 -11.01
C PHE A 353 10.49 10.99 -9.77
N GLN A 354 9.28 11.45 -9.94
CA GLN A 354 8.35 11.80 -8.86
C GLN A 354 6.97 11.23 -9.12
N VAL A 355 6.24 10.91 -8.04
CA VAL A 355 4.82 10.59 -8.14
C VAL A 355 4.06 11.87 -8.50
N ALA A 356 3.22 11.77 -9.51
CA ALA A 356 2.34 12.83 -9.94
C ALA A 356 0.93 12.29 -10.17
N LYS A 357 -0.07 13.18 -10.13
CA LYS A 357 -1.41 12.89 -10.59
C LYS A 357 -1.77 13.76 -11.78
N GLN A 358 -2.63 13.24 -12.64
CA GLN A 358 -3.17 13.97 -13.77
C GLN A 358 -4.68 13.74 -13.87
N ASP A 359 -5.41 14.81 -13.91
CA ASP A 359 -6.82 14.86 -14.26
C ASP A 359 -7.03 14.46 -15.73
N LEU A 360 -7.95 13.57 -16.00
CA LEU A 360 -8.19 13.06 -17.34
C LEU A 360 -9.07 13.97 -18.20
N GLU A 361 -9.94 14.77 -17.60
CA GLU A 361 -10.77 15.72 -18.33
C GLU A 361 -9.98 16.99 -18.72
N GLY A 362 -9.33 17.61 -17.75
CA GLY A 362 -8.58 18.87 -17.93
C GLY A 362 -7.10 18.69 -18.32
N GLY A 363 -6.55 17.49 -18.19
CA GLY A 363 -5.13 17.19 -18.49
C GLY A 363 -4.12 17.84 -17.54
N ARG A 364 -4.56 18.43 -16.42
CA ARG A 364 -3.69 19.09 -15.45
C ARG A 364 -2.86 18.05 -14.68
N LEU A 365 -1.53 18.16 -14.75
CA LEU A 365 -0.58 17.34 -14.01
C LEU A 365 -0.08 18.08 -12.77
N VAL A 366 -0.10 17.40 -11.61
CA VAL A 366 0.38 17.91 -10.32
C VAL A 366 1.37 16.90 -9.73
N VAL A 367 2.57 17.36 -9.37
CA VAL A 367 3.57 16.53 -8.67
C VAL A 367 3.20 16.45 -7.19
N LEU A 368 3.14 15.24 -6.66
CA LEU A 368 2.72 14.95 -5.29
C LEU A 368 3.91 14.73 -4.35
N SER A 369 4.93 13.97 -4.79
CA SER A 369 6.07 13.61 -3.94
C SER A 369 7.20 14.63 -4.00
N GLU A 370 8.04 14.65 -2.95
CA GLU A 370 9.22 15.51 -2.87
C GLU A 370 10.53 14.77 -3.15
N SER A 371 10.50 13.46 -3.12
CA SER A 371 11.61 12.56 -3.46
C SER A 371 11.97 12.66 -4.94
N THR A 372 13.09 12.03 -5.35
CA THR A 372 13.66 12.22 -6.69
C THR A 372 13.87 10.91 -7.45
N ARG A 373 13.56 9.77 -6.83
CA ARG A 373 13.77 8.42 -7.38
C ARG A 373 12.59 7.52 -7.09
N ASP A 374 11.39 8.04 -7.32
CA ASP A 374 10.17 7.32 -7.05
C ASP A 374 9.87 6.30 -8.14
N GLU A 375 9.33 5.18 -7.71
CA GLU A 375 8.96 4.07 -8.58
C GLU A 375 7.67 3.40 -8.10
N SER A 376 7.00 2.71 -9.02
CA SER A 376 5.93 1.76 -8.74
C SER A 376 4.79 2.33 -7.88
N PRO A 377 4.13 3.43 -8.28
CA PRO A 377 3.02 4.00 -7.54
C PRO A 377 1.85 3.00 -7.47
N SER A 378 1.27 2.88 -6.29
CA SER A 378 0.08 2.06 -6.02
C SER A 378 -0.93 2.88 -5.24
N VAL A 379 -2.12 3.00 -5.79
CA VAL A 379 -3.20 3.83 -5.24
C VAL A 379 -3.97 3.02 -4.21
N ALA A 380 -4.29 3.63 -3.07
CA ALA A 380 -5.17 3.04 -2.07
C ALA A 380 -6.58 2.79 -2.67
N PRO A 381 -7.30 1.73 -2.23
CA PRO A 381 -8.62 1.41 -2.79
C PRO A 381 -9.66 2.55 -2.70
N ASN A 382 -9.46 3.50 -1.80
CA ASN A 382 -10.32 4.67 -1.63
C ASN A 382 -9.80 5.93 -2.37
N GLY A 383 -8.66 5.84 -3.05
CA GLY A 383 -8.09 6.95 -3.82
C GLY A 383 -7.36 8.03 -3.02
N THR A 384 -7.36 7.96 -1.68
CA THR A 384 -6.86 9.07 -0.84
C THR A 384 -5.35 9.09 -0.64
N MET A 385 -4.68 7.98 -0.94
CA MET A 385 -3.23 7.84 -0.76
C MET A 385 -2.58 7.07 -1.90
N VAL A 386 -1.32 7.38 -2.15
CA VAL A 386 -0.46 6.62 -3.07
C VAL A 386 0.78 6.18 -2.32
N ILE A 387 1.00 4.85 -2.27
CA ILE A 387 2.26 4.26 -1.80
C ILE A 387 3.20 4.06 -2.99
N PHE A 388 4.49 4.26 -2.77
CA PHE A 388 5.51 4.12 -3.82
C PHE A 388 6.86 3.73 -3.22
N ALA A 389 7.71 3.11 -4.02
CA ALA A 389 9.09 2.86 -3.64
C ALA A 389 9.95 4.09 -3.95
N THR A 390 10.89 4.42 -3.05
CA THR A 390 11.87 5.48 -3.25
C THR A 390 13.20 5.16 -2.59
N GLN A 391 14.17 6.05 -2.65
CA GLN A 391 15.45 5.90 -1.99
C GLN A 391 15.65 6.98 -0.93
N GLN A 392 16.02 6.55 0.28
CA GLN A 392 16.34 7.43 1.39
C GLN A 392 17.63 6.95 2.07
N GLY A 393 18.59 7.84 2.25
CA GLY A 393 19.88 7.47 2.84
C GLY A 393 20.66 6.36 2.11
N GLY A 394 20.37 6.13 0.83
CA GLY A 394 20.98 5.07 0.03
C GLY A 394 20.27 3.70 0.11
N SER A 395 19.22 3.60 0.91
CA SER A 395 18.37 2.40 1.03
C SER A 395 17.05 2.58 0.31
N GLY A 396 16.52 1.49 -0.26
CA GLY A 396 15.15 1.45 -0.78
C GLY A 396 14.15 1.44 0.37
N VAL A 397 13.16 2.32 0.30
CA VAL A 397 12.06 2.43 1.29
C VAL A 397 10.73 2.55 0.58
N LEU A 398 9.64 2.23 1.30
CA LEU A 398 8.30 2.59 0.87
C LEU A 398 7.91 3.92 1.52
N SER A 399 7.37 4.82 0.72
CA SER A 399 6.81 6.09 1.16
C SER A 399 5.36 6.20 0.71
N ALA A 400 4.59 7.07 1.35
CA ALA A 400 3.22 7.36 0.96
C ALA A 400 3.03 8.88 0.84
N VAL A 401 2.10 9.27 -0.02
CA VAL A 401 1.68 10.66 -0.19
C VAL A 401 0.16 10.71 -0.30
N SER A 402 -0.45 11.77 0.27
CA SER A 402 -1.86 12.07 0.06
C SER A 402 -2.12 12.39 -1.42
N ALA A 403 -3.24 11.89 -1.94
CA ALA A 403 -3.63 11.97 -3.36
C ALA A 403 -4.35 13.29 -3.73
#